data_4636475e9e74e40f5dcc87ba22df4759
#
_entry.id   4636475e9e74e40f5dcc87ba22df4759
#
_cell.length_a   1.000
_cell.length_b   1.000
_cell.length_c   1.000
_cell.angle_alpha   90.00
_cell.angle_beta   90.00
_cell.angle_gamma   90.00
#
_symmetry.space_group_name_H-M   'P 1'
#
loop_
_entity.id
_entity.type
_entity.pdbx_description
1 polymer ?
#
loop_
_entity_poly.entity_id
_entity_poly.type
_entity_poly.pdbx_seq_one_letter_code
_entity_poly.pdbx_strand_id
1 'polypeptide(L)'
;GTLYAFPMSADNGYFLYYNSTLVTPEDAQTWDTLLAAAEKAGKKVGMTLASGWYNASFFYGAGFTTALNDDGSTAMDWNGTSADGVTGVQVVQSMLGIAGNSAFLPIADGDISNQIASGDLCAVISGTWDAAAAQTAFGDGYAATKLPTYTCGDKQIQQGSVAGFKLVGVNKYSANAGWATLLADWITNEDNQAVRFAEREIGPSNINVAGSEEVSSNTAIAALSEQSAYGVVQIVGGKYWDPAKTFGEKVAQGQLKADDEAGIQAALDELVEGVSVPAE
;
A
#
# COMPACT_ATOMS: atom_id res chain seq x y z
N GLY A 1 6.38 -28.28 4.70
CA GLY A 1 6.95 -27.25 3.82
C GLY A 1 8.41 -27.01 4.16
N THR A 2 9.15 -26.37 3.26
CA THR A 2 10.54 -25.98 3.48
C THR A 2 10.58 -24.51 3.91
N LEU A 3 11.30 -24.21 5.01
CA LEU A 3 11.55 -22.83 5.44
C LEU A 3 12.68 -22.24 4.59
N TYR A 4 12.40 -21.20 3.82
CA TYR A 4 13.40 -20.51 2.99
C TYR A 4 13.97 -19.26 3.65
N ALA A 5 13.22 -18.65 4.58
CA ALA A 5 13.64 -17.47 5.33
C ALA A 5 12.85 -17.36 6.64
N PHE A 6 13.40 -16.64 7.60
CA PHE A 6 12.83 -16.43 8.92
C PHE A 6 11.97 -15.14 8.91
N PRO A 7 10.69 -15.17 9.33
CA PRO A 7 9.85 -13.98 9.35
C PRO A 7 10.27 -13.06 10.51
N MET A 8 10.62 -11.82 10.17
CA MET A 8 11.08 -10.81 11.12
C MET A 8 9.95 -9.88 11.57
N SER A 9 9.08 -9.50 10.63
CA SER A 9 7.90 -8.69 10.89
C SER A 9 6.77 -9.01 9.91
N ALA A 10 5.54 -8.68 10.28
CA ALA A 10 4.31 -8.86 9.51
C ALA A 10 3.64 -7.52 9.18
N ASP A 11 4.40 -6.44 9.12
CA ASP A 11 3.90 -5.09 8.97
C ASP A 11 4.17 -4.47 7.58
N ASN A 12 4.46 -5.30 6.59
CA ASN A 12 4.74 -4.84 5.24
C ASN A 12 3.44 -4.63 4.44
N GLY A 13 2.70 -3.60 4.79
CA GLY A 13 1.45 -3.16 4.17
C GLY A 13 1.18 -1.70 4.47
N TYR A 14 0.10 -1.15 3.93
CA TYR A 14 -0.29 0.24 4.12
C TYR A 14 -1.80 0.35 4.35
N PHE A 15 -2.18 1.46 4.98
CA PHE A 15 -3.53 1.77 5.41
C PHE A 15 -3.71 3.29 5.49
N LEU A 16 -4.83 3.80 6.02
CA LEU A 16 -5.11 5.21 6.13
C LEU A 16 -4.81 5.74 7.54
N TYR A 17 -3.93 6.75 7.65
CA TYR A 17 -3.84 7.64 8.80
C TYR A 17 -4.72 8.86 8.57
N TYR A 18 -5.39 9.36 9.62
CA TYR A 18 -6.19 10.57 9.53
C TYR A 18 -6.23 11.33 10.86
N ASN A 19 -6.48 12.63 10.78
CA ASN A 19 -6.70 13.47 11.95
C ASN A 19 -8.20 13.46 12.31
N SER A 20 -8.58 12.76 13.36
CA SER A 20 -9.97 12.58 13.80
C SER A 20 -10.64 13.87 14.29
N THR A 21 -9.89 14.97 14.51
CA THR A 21 -10.46 16.29 14.80
C THR A 21 -10.94 17.00 13.54
N LEU A 22 -10.55 16.55 12.34
CA LEU A 22 -10.87 17.12 11.03
C LEU A 22 -11.66 16.18 10.14
N VAL A 23 -11.47 14.88 10.29
CA VAL A 23 -12.08 13.81 9.50
C VAL A 23 -12.73 12.84 10.47
N THR A 24 -14.04 12.64 10.37
CA THR A 24 -14.71 11.64 11.23
C THR A 24 -14.43 10.21 10.75
N PRO A 25 -14.63 9.18 11.60
CA PRO A 25 -14.50 7.78 11.17
C PRO A 25 -15.41 7.43 9.98
N GLU A 26 -16.57 8.06 9.88
CA GLU A 26 -17.53 7.91 8.77
C GLU A 26 -16.98 8.55 7.48
N ASP A 27 -16.37 9.74 7.58
CA ASP A 27 -15.75 10.41 6.43
C ASP A 27 -14.57 9.61 5.87
N ALA A 28 -13.87 8.86 6.71
CA ALA A 28 -12.72 8.03 6.34
C ALA A 28 -13.10 6.74 5.56
N GLN A 29 -14.40 6.40 5.44
CA GLN A 29 -14.84 5.14 4.83
C GLN A 29 -14.76 5.13 3.30
N THR A 30 -14.91 6.29 2.65
CA THR A 30 -14.88 6.39 1.19
C THR A 30 -13.97 7.53 0.74
N TRP A 31 -13.37 7.41 -0.45
CA TRP A 31 -12.60 8.49 -1.04
C TRP A 31 -13.43 9.76 -1.22
N ASP A 32 -14.71 9.61 -1.59
CA ASP A 32 -15.59 10.75 -1.84
C ASP A 32 -15.82 11.57 -0.56
N THR A 33 -16.15 10.90 0.56
CA THR A 33 -16.40 11.57 1.86
C THR A 33 -15.10 12.09 2.47
N LEU A 34 -13.99 11.35 2.32
CA LEU A 34 -12.68 11.73 2.82
C LEU A 34 -12.16 13.01 2.14
N LEU A 35 -12.26 13.10 0.82
CA LEU A 35 -11.86 14.29 0.05
C LEU A 35 -12.77 15.48 0.37
N ALA A 36 -14.09 15.27 0.53
CA ALA A 36 -15.00 16.33 0.93
C ALA A 36 -14.70 16.87 2.35
N ALA A 37 -14.36 15.99 3.30
CA ALA A 37 -13.94 16.41 4.64
C ALA A 37 -12.61 17.19 4.61
N ALA A 38 -11.66 16.76 3.80
CA ALA A 38 -10.38 17.45 3.60
C ALA A 38 -10.58 18.86 3.00
N GLU A 39 -11.42 18.97 1.96
CA GLU A 39 -11.76 20.27 1.34
C GLU A 39 -12.39 21.21 2.36
N LYS A 40 -13.37 20.72 3.14
CA LYS A 40 -14.02 21.49 4.21
C LYS A 40 -13.03 21.97 5.27
N ALA A 41 -12.03 21.15 5.59
CA ALA A 41 -10.97 21.48 6.54
C ALA A 41 -9.87 22.39 5.95
N GLY A 42 -9.88 22.67 4.64
CA GLY A 42 -8.81 23.38 3.95
C GLY A 42 -7.48 22.59 3.96
N LYS A 43 -7.57 21.26 3.96
CA LYS A 43 -6.46 20.32 4.04
C LYS A 43 -6.43 19.39 2.83
N LYS A 44 -5.46 18.47 2.82
CA LYS A 44 -5.28 17.50 1.73
C LYS A 44 -5.30 16.07 2.25
N VAL A 45 -5.59 15.14 1.33
CA VAL A 45 -5.39 13.70 1.48
C VAL A 45 -4.21 13.29 0.62
N GLY A 46 -3.19 12.69 1.20
CA GLY A 46 -1.95 12.32 0.52
C GLY A 46 -1.87 10.84 0.13
N MET A 47 -1.37 10.56 -1.08
CA MET A 47 -1.01 9.21 -1.51
C MET A 47 0.05 9.25 -2.61
N THR A 48 0.96 8.26 -2.63
CA THR A 48 1.98 8.11 -3.68
C THR A 48 1.44 7.28 -4.85
N LEU A 49 0.74 7.93 -5.80
CA LEU A 49 0.24 7.22 -7.01
C LEU A 49 1.37 6.80 -7.96
N ALA A 50 2.49 7.55 -7.99
CA ALA A 50 3.68 7.26 -8.80
C ALA A 50 4.53 6.12 -8.21
N SER A 51 3.91 5.11 -7.64
CA SER A 51 4.57 3.91 -7.10
C SER A 51 3.70 2.68 -7.36
N GLY A 52 4.28 1.67 -8.03
CA GLY A 52 3.62 0.39 -8.29
C GLY A 52 3.25 -0.39 -7.02
N TRP A 53 3.81 -0.01 -5.87
CA TRP A 53 3.42 -0.51 -4.56
C TRP A 53 2.05 0.01 -4.14
N TYR A 54 1.80 1.32 -4.32
CA TYR A 54 0.56 1.96 -3.88
C TYR A 54 -0.54 1.93 -4.94
N ASN A 55 -0.22 2.21 -6.22
CA ASN A 55 -1.25 2.28 -7.27
C ASN A 55 -1.91 0.93 -7.55
N ALA A 56 -1.20 -0.19 -7.33
CA ALA A 56 -1.74 -1.54 -7.43
C ALA A 56 -2.97 -1.78 -6.53
N SER A 57 -3.11 -1.04 -5.45
CA SER A 57 -4.20 -1.17 -4.48
C SER A 57 -5.60 -1.00 -5.09
N PHE A 58 -5.73 -0.12 -6.07
CA PHE A 58 -6.98 0.09 -6.79
C PHE A 58 -7.35 -1.14 -7.64
N PHE A 59 -6.38 -1.68 -8.35
CA PHE A 59 -6.59 -2.85 -9.21
C PHE A 59 -6.84 -4.12 -8.37
N TYR A 60 -6.07 -4.36 -7.31
CA TYR A 60 -6.28 -5.51 -6.44
C TYR A 60 -7.65 -5.48 -5.74
N GLY A 61 -8.09 -4.30 -5.31
CA GLY A 61 -9.43 -4.11 -4.76
C GLY A 61 -10.55 -4.45 -5.76
N ALA A 62 -10.32 -4.19 -7.05
CA ALA A 62 -11.25 -4.47 -8.13
C ALA A 62 -11.18 -5.92 -8.67
N GLY A 63 -10.36 -6.78 -8.03
CA GLY A 63 -10.24 -8.20 -8.40
C GLY A 63 -9.27 -8.50 -9.53
N PHE A 64 -8.39 -7.56 -9.88
CA PHE A 64 -7.27 -7.79 -10.81
C PHE A 64 -6.10 -8.47 -10.13
N THR A 65 -5.21 -9.08 -10.91
CA THR A 65 -4.13 -9.92 -10.41
C THR A 65 -2.78 -9.59 -11.03
N THR A 66 -1.72 -10.02 -10.32
CA THR A 66 -0.37 -10.13 -10.86
C THR A 66 0.23 -11.46 -10.47
N ALA A 67 1.08 -12.03 -11.33
CA ALA A 67 1.82 -13.24 -11.04
C ALA A 67 3.22 -13.17 -11.66
N LEU A 68 4.16 -13.92 -11.08
CA LEU A 68 5.50 -14.08 -11.63
C LEU A 68 5.53 -15.31 -12.56
N ASN A 69 5.96 -15.10 -13.79
CA ASN A 69 6.22 -16.18 -14.74
C ASN A 69 7.59 -16.83 -14.52
N ASP A 70 7.80 -18.03 -15.06
CA ASP A 70 9.06 -18.79 -14.95
C ASP A 70 10.26 -18.05 -15.56
N ASP A 71 10.04 -17.19 -16.54
CA ASP A 71 11.06 -16.34 -17.19
C ASP A 71 11.36 -15.04 -16.42
N GLY A 72 10.74 -14.84 -15.25
CA GLY A 72 10.92 -13.67 -14.41
C GLY A 72 10.11 -12.43 -14.85
N SER A 73 9.28 -12.57 -15.89
CA SER A 73 8.33 -11.52 -16.27
C SER A 73 7.12 -11.49 -15.35
N THR A 74 6.33 -10.41 -15.41
CA THR A 74 5.07 -10.29 -14.68
C THR A 74 3.89 -10.60 -15.61
N ALA A 75 3.05 -11.58 -15.25
CA ALA A 75 1.72 -11.70 -15.81
C ALA A 75 0.81 -10.68 -15.11
N MET A 76 0.07 -9.88 -15.88
CA MET A 76 -0.82 -8.82 -15.39
C MET A 76 -2.06 -8.73 -16.29
N ASP A 77 -3.24 -8.64 -15.67
CA ASP A 77 -4.53 -8.60 -16.37
C ASP A 77 -5.20 -7.20 -16.33
N TRP A 78 -4.49 -6.15 -15.89
CA TRP A 78 -5.05 -4.83 -15.59
C TRP A 78 -5.61 -4.07 -16.80
N ASN A 79 -5.25 -4.44 -18.02
CA ASN A 79 -5.82 -3.88 -19.25
C ASN A 79 -7.09 -4.60 -19.74
N GLY A 80 -7.56 -5.60 -18.99
CA GLY A 80 -8.74 -6.41 -19.29
C GLY A 80 -9.95 -6.08 -18.41
N THR A 81 -10.72 -7.13 -18.12
CA THR A 81 -11.87 -7.11 -17.23
C THR A 81 -11.64 -8.12 -16.11
N SER A 82 -11.79 -7.69 -14.86
CA SER A 82 -11.64 -8.55 -13.70
C SER A 82 -12.76 -9.58 -13.58
N ALA A 83 -12.57 -10.57 -12.70
CA ALA A 83 -13.59 -11.58 -12.41
C ALA A 83 -14.91 -10.97 -11.89
N ASP A 84 -14.84 -9.81 -11.25
CA ASP A 84 -15.99 -9.06 -10.74
C ASP A 84 -16.67 -8.17 -11.80
N GLY A 85 -16.22 -8.25 -13.06
CA GLY A 85 -16.80 -7.53 -14.20
C GLY A 85 -16.45 -6.03 -14.22
N VAL A 86 -15.33 -5.63 -13.57
CA VAL A 86 -14.78 -4.28 -13.62
C VAL A 86 -13.69 -4.22 -14.68
N THR A 87 -13.71 -3.18 -15.54
CA THR A 87 -12.64 -2.98 -16.51
C THR A 87 -11.48 -2.17 -15.92
N GLY A 88 -10.24 -2.41 -16.39
CA GLY A 88 -9.10 -1.59 -16.00
C GLY A 88 -9.31 -0.10 -16.30
N VAL A 89 -9.99 0.21 -17.41
CA VAL A 89 -10.38 1.60 -17.77
C VAL A 89 -11.22 2.24 -16.66
N GLN A 90 -12.22 1.55 -16.13
CA GLN A 90 -13.06 2.05 -15.02
C GLN A 90 -12.25 2.31 -13.75
N VAL A 91 -11.28 1.43 -13.43
CA VAL A 91 -10.37 1.65 -12.28
C VAL A 91 -9.55 2.92 -12.49
N VAL A 92 -8.98 3.12 -13.68
CA VAL A 92 -8.19 4.33 -13.98
C VAL A 92 -9.06 5.59 -13.97
N GLN A 93 -10.28 5.53 -14.47
CA GLN A 93 -11.24 6.64 -14.39
C GLN A 93 -11.49 7.05 -12.93
N SER A 94 -11.65 6.08 -12.02
CA SER A 94 -11.78 6.34 -10.58
C SER A 94 -10.52 6.99 -10.00
N MET A 95 -9.34 6.47 -10.35
CA MET A 95 -8.05 7.05 -9.93
C MET A 95 -7.89 8.50 -10.41
N LEU A 96 -8.28 8.78 -11.65
CA LEU A 96 -8.24 10.13 -12.23
C LEU A 96 -9.24 11.07 -11.54
N GLY A 97 -10.43 10.58 -11.17
CA GLY A 97 -11.39 11.34 -10.36
C GLY A 97 -10.82 11.74 -9.00
N ILE A 98 -10.14 10.83 -8.32
CA ILE A 98 -9.45 11.09 -7.04
C ILE A 98 -8.28 12.06 -7.26
N ALA A 99 -7.38 11.77 -8.21
CA ALA A 99 -6.19 12.58 -8.48
C ALA A 99 -6.52 14.00 -8.97
N GLY A 100 -7.64 14.17 -9.67
CA GLY A 100 -8.13 15.47 -10.14
C GLY A 100 -8.83 16.30 -9.08
N ASN A 101 -9.12 15.75 -7.90
CA ASN A 101 -9.77 16.49 -6.82
C ASN A 101 -8.81 17.48 -6.17
N SER A 102 -9.27 18.71 -5.93
CA SER A 102 -8.46 19.77 -5.36
C SER A 102 -7.94 19.47 -3.95
N ALA A 103 -8.60 18.59 -3.19
CA ALA A 103 -8.18 18.15 -1.87
C ALA A 103 -7.22 16.95 -1.89
N PHE A 104 -6.94 16.36 -3.05
CA PHE A 104 -5.92 15.30 -3.18
C PHE A 104 -4.52 15.89 -3.36
N LEU A 105 -3.52 15.25 -2.75
CA LEU A 105 -2.10 15.57 -2.93
C LEU A 105 -1.35 14.32 -3.42
N PRO A 106 -0.94 14.29 -4.69
CA PRO A 106 -0.03 13.25 -5.16
C PRO A 106 1.36 13.46 -4.53
N ILE A 107 1.77 12.54 -3.66
CA ILE A 107 3.06 12.61 -2.97
C ILE A 107 4.11 11.89 -3.81
N ALA A 108 5.30 12.48 -3.93
CA ALA A 108 6.44 11.83 -4.56
C ALA A 108 6.92 10.63 -3.74
N ASP A 109 7.45 9.61 -4.41
CA ASP A 109 7.99 8.45 -3.72
C ASP A 109 9.16 8.86 -2.79
N GLY A 110 9.13 8.35 -1.56
CA GLY A 110 10.10 8.71 -0.51
C GLY A 110 9.85 10.04 0.21
N ASP A 111 8.79 10.81 -0.13
CA ASP A 111 8.51 12.13 0.47
C ASP A 111 7.32 12.13 1.46
N ILE A 112 6.73 10.99 1.74
CA ILE A 112 5.52 10.88 2.59
C ILE A 112 5.77 11.49 3.97
N SER A 113 6.85 11.14 4.66
CA SER A 113 7.16 11.65 6.00
C SER A 113 7.31 13.18 6.04
N ASN A 114 7.91 13.80 5.00
CA ASN A 114 8.03 15.25 4.89
C ASN A 114 6.66 15.91 4.68
N GLN A 115 5.81 15.31 3.85
CA GLN A 115 4.45 15.82 3.62
C GLN A 115 3.57 15.71 4.86
N ILE A 116 3.70 14.64 5.65
CA ILE A 116 3.05 14.52 6.95
C ILE A 116 3.50 15.67 7.88
N ALA A 117 4.80 15.93 7.94
CA ALA A 117 5.38 16.97 8.79
C ALA A 117 5.04 18.41 8.34
N SER A 118 4.62 18.62 7.08
CA SER A 118 4.25 19.95 6.56
C SER A 118 3.03 20.57 7.27
N GLY A 119 2.17 19.72 7.83
CA GLY A 119 0.91 20.13 8.44
C GLY A 119 -0.22 20.40 7.43
N ASP A 120 0.00 20.16 6.13
CA ASP A 120 -1.01 20.37 5.09
C ASP A 120 -1.98 19.19 4.93
N LEU A 121 -1.63 18.03 5.47
CA LEU A 121 -2.45 16.81 5.39
C LEU A 121 -3.42 16.70 6.57
N CYS A 122 -4.65 16.26 6.30
CA CYS A 122 -5.56 15.72 7.31
C CYS A 122 -5.66 14.20 7.24
N ALA A 123 -5.22 13.59 6.15
CA ALA A 123 -5.15 12.14 6.00
C ALA A 123 -4.04 11.75 5.00
N VAL A 124 -3.48 10.55 5.17
CA VAL A 124 -2.42 10.04 4.29
C VAL A 124 -2.43 8.52 4.27
N ILE A 125 -2.17 7.95 3.10
CA ILE A 125 -1.96 6.52 2.95
C ILE A 125 -0.48 6.22 3.12
N SER A 126 -0.14 5.44 4.16
CA SER A 126 1.21 4.95 4.42
C SER A 126 1.16 3.69 5.30
N GLY A 127 2.33 3.16 5.66
CA GLY A 127 2.46 2.01 6.54
C GLY A 127 2.95 2.38 7.95
N THR A 128 3.24 1.35 8.75
CA THR A 128 3.71 1.49 10.15
C THR A 128 4.98 2.31 10.28
N TRP A 129 5.80 2.38 9.22
CA TRP A 129 7.05 3.17 9.20
C TRP A 129 6.84 4.68 9.32
N ASP A 130 5.64 5.21 9.06
CA ASP A 130 5.30 6.62 9.24
C ASP A 130 4.42 6.88 10.47
N ALA A 131 4.19 5.87 11.34
CA ALA A 131 3.34 6.00 12.54
C ALA A 131 3.78 7.15 13.45
N ALA A 132 5.07 7.25 13.77
CA ALA A 132 5.61 8.30 14.63
C ALA A 132 5.47 9.70 14.00
N ALA A 133 5.63 9.83 12.68
CA ALA A 133 5.43 11.08 11.95
C ALA A 133 3.96 11.50 11.97
N ALA A 134 3.04 10.56 11.70
CA ALA A 134 1.60 10.80 11.74
C ALA A 134 1.11 11.16 13.14
N GLN A 135 1.59 10.45 14.19
CA GLN A 135 1.27 10.76 15.57
C GLN A 135 1.72 12.17 15.98
N THR A 136 2.94 12.54 15.57
CA THR A 136 3.47 13.89 15.84
C THR A 136 2.64 14.97 15.13
N ALA A 137 2.29 14.75 13.86
CA ALA A 137 1.58 15.75 13.05
C ALA A 137 0.10 15.89 13.42
N PHE A 138 -0.57 14.79 13.77
CA PHE A 138 -2.01 14.79 14.08
C PHE A 138 -2.30 14.96 15.57
N GLY A 139 -1.30 14.78 16.45
CA GLY A 139 -1.42 15.01 17.90
C GLY A 139 -2.59 14.24 18.51
N ASP A 140 -3.45 14.93 19.26
CA ASP A 140 -4.64 14.33 19.90
C ASP A 140 -5.66 13.76 18.90
N GLY A 141 -5.56 14.15 17.61
CA GLY A 141 -6.39 13.63 16.53
C GLY A 141 -5.82 12.40 15.82
N TYR A 142 -4.66 11.87 16.26
CA TYR A 142 -4.05 10.71 15.63
C TYR A 142 -4.99 9.50 15.60
N ALA A 143 -5.34 9.06 14.41
CA ALA A 143 -6.18 7.89 14.17
C ALA A 143 -5.74 7.17 12.90
N ALA A 144 -6.07 5.89 12.81
CA ALA A 144 -5.83 5.09 11.62
C ALA A 144 -6.97 4.07 11.42
N THR A 145 -7.20 3.69 10.17
CA THR A 145 -8.17 2.68 9.77
C THR A 145 -7.75 2.05 8.44
N LYS A 146 -8.47 1.02 8.01
CA LYS A 146 -8.26 0.45 6.66
C LYS A 146 -8.40 1.51 5.57
N LEU A 147 -7.94 1.20 4.36
CA LEU A 147 -8.11 2.06 3.19
C LEU A 147 -9.59 2.32 2.89
N PRO A 148 -9.93 3.53 2.39
CA PRO A 148 -11.29 3.85 2.00
C PRO A 148 -11.75 3.02 0.81
N THR A 149 -13.05 2.90 0.63
CA THR A 149 -13.62 2.42 -0.62
C THR A 149 -13.60 3.52 -1.68
N TYR A 150 -13.64 3.15 -2.95
CA TYR A 150 -13.73 4.09 -4.07
C TYR A 150 -14.86 3.71 -5.01
N THR A 151 -15.49 4.72 -5.64
CA THR A 151 -16.54 4.54 -6.63
C THR A 151 -15.92 4.14 -7.97
N CYS A 152 -16.34 2.99 -8.52
CA CYS A 152 -15.88 2.47 -9.80
C CYS A 152 -17.08 2.02 -10.64
N GLY A 153 -17.44 2.83 -11.63
CA GLY A 153 -18.69 2.66 -12.35
C GLY A 153 -19.90 2.79 -11.41
N ASP A 154 -20.71 1.76 -11.32
CA ASP A 154 -21.86 1.66 -10.41
C ASP A 154 -21.56 0.93 -9.09
N LYS A 155 -20.29 0.58 -8.85
CA LYS A 155 -19.85 -0.20 -7.69
C LYS A 155 -19.07 0.65 -6.70
N GLN A 156 -19.19 0.30 -5.42
CA GLN A 156 -18.31 0.77 -4.36
C GLN A 156 -17.31 -0.34 -4.06
N ILE A 157 -16.04 -0.10 -4.33
CA ILE A 157 -14.98 -1.11 -4.23
C ILE A 157 -14.09 -0.80 -3.03
N GLN A 158 -13.87 -1.79 -2.16
CA GLN A 158 -12.88 -1.67 -1.11
C GLN A 158 -11.47 -1.66 -1.72
N GLN A 159 -10.74 -0.57 -1.50
CA GLN A 159 -9.35 -0.49 -1.95
C GLN A 159 -8.51 -1.59 -1.29
N GLY A 160 -7.80 -2.36 -2.08
CA GLY A 160 -6.89 -3.40 -1.60
C GLY A 160 -5.59 -2.81 -1.06
N SER A 161 -4.70 -3.66 -0.60
CA SER A 161 -3.33 -3.26 -0.29
C SER A 161 -2.36 -4.36 -0.66
N VAL A 162 -1.08 -4.01 -0.73
CA VAL A 162 -0.04 -5.04 -0.70
C VAL A 162 0.18 -5.43 0.76
N ALA A 163 0.25 -6.72 1.02
CA ALA A 163 0.55 -7.29 2.34
C ALA A 163 1.76 -8.22 2.23
N GLY A 164 2.52 -8.34 3.31
CA GLY A 164 3.66 -9.24 3.31
C GLY A 164 4.46 -9.22 4.61
N PHE A 165 5.57 -9.92 4.56
CA PHE A 165 6.50 -10.07 5.68
C PHE A 165 7.87 -9.52 5.30
N LYS A 166 8.57 -8.95 6.27
CA LYS A 166 10.02 -8.74 6.16
C LYS A 166 10.72 -10.01 6.63
N LEU A 167 11.63 -10.50 5.82
CA LEU A 167 12.24 -11.80 6.01
C LEU A 167 13.76 -11.69 6.19
N VAL A 168 14.33 -12.59 7.00
CA VAL A 168 15.78 -12.76 7.13
C VAL A 168 16.16 -14.07 6.45
N GLY A 169 16.88 -13.97 5.33
CA GLY A 169 17.40 -15.11 4.60
C GLY A 169 18.86 -15.39 4.93
N VAL A 170 19.27 -16.65 4.80
CA VAL A 170 20.67 -17.07 4.91
C VAL A 170 21.22 -17.34 3.52
N ASN A 171 22.33 -16.68 3.17
CA ASN A 171 22.98 -16.89 1.89
C ASN A 171 23.54 -18.32 1.82
N LYS A 172 23.04 -19.13 0.88
CA LYS A 172 23.47 -20.54 0.69
C LYS A 172 24.94 -20.70 0.36
N TYR A 173 25.59 -19.65 -0.13
CA TYR A 173 27.04 -19.67 -0.45
C TYR A 173 27.92 -19.21 0.72
N SER A 174 27.33 -18.89 1.88
CA SER A 174 28.12 -18.52 3.06
C SER A 174 28.99 -19.68 3.55
N ALA A 175 30.25 -19.39 3.79
CA ALA A 175 31.16 -20.34 4.45
C ALA A 175 30.75 -20.66 5.90
N ASN A 176 29.91 -19.81 6.50
CA ASN A 176 29.43 -19.89 7.87
C ASN A 176 27.89 -20.03 7.95
N ALA A 177 27.28 -20.78 7.02
CA ALA A 177 25.83 -20.90 6.92
C ALA A 177 25.16 -21.33 8.26
N GLY A 178 25.79 -22.24 9.01
CA GLY A 178 25.27 -22.66 10.33
C GLY A 178 25.19 -21.51 11.32
N TRP A 179 26.22 -20.71 11.46
CA TRP A 179 26.23 -19.54 12.34
C TRP A 179 25.26 -18.44 11.84
N ALA A 180 25.19 -18.25 10.52
CA ALA A 180 24.23 -17.31 9.93
C ALA A 180 22.77 -17.74 10.20
N THR A 181 22.48 -19.05 10.19
CA THR A 181 21.16 -19.58 10.55
C THR A 181 20.80 -19.30 12.01
N LEU A 182 21.75 -19.56 12.93
CA LEU A 182 21.54 -19.25 14.36
C LEU A 182 21.33 -17.76 14.60
N LEU A 183 22.06 -16.90 13.87
CA LEU A 183 21.86 -15.44 13.94
C LEU A 183 20.50 -15.03 13.38
N ALA A 184 20.07 -15.60 12.25
CA ALA A 184 18.77 -15.34 11.67
C ALA A 184 17.63 -15.74 12.62
N ASP A 185 17.71 -16.91 13.23
CA ASP A 185 16.77 -17.38 14.25
C ASP A 185 16.75 -16.44 15.47
N TRP A 186 17.92 -16.08 15.98
CA TRP A 186 18.02 -15.14 17.09
C TRP A 186 17.43 -13.75 16.78
N ILE A 187 17.72 -13.19 15.60
CA ILE A 187 17.16 -11.89 15.17
C ILE A 187 15.63 -11.95 15.11
N THR A 188 15.05 -13.08 14.75
CA THR A 188 13.62 -13.23 14.48
C THR A 188 12.85 -13.93 15.60
N ASN A 189 13.49 -14.26 16.72
CA ASN A 189 12.84 -14.91 17.85
C ASN A 189 11.83 -13.97 18.56
N GLU A 190 11.03 -14.55 19.44
CA GLU A 190 9.96 -13.87 20.18
C GLU A 190 10.47 -12.65 20.94
N ASP A 191 11.53 -12.80 21.74
CA ASP A 191 12.09 -11.71 22.56
C ASP A 191 12.54 -10.52 21.73
N ASN A 192 13.25 -10.77 20.61
CA ASN A 192 13.73 -9.71 19.73
C ASN A 192 12.61 -9.05 18.93
N GLN A 193 11.52 -9.75 18.62
CA GLN A 193 10.34 -9.14 18.02
C GLN A 193 9.58 -8.27 19.02
N ALA A 194 9.46 -8.70 20.29
CA ALA A 194 8.89 -7.89 21.36
C ALA A 194 9.69 -6.59 21.59
N VAL A 195 11.03 -6.69 21.64
CA VAL A 195 11.89 -5.50 21.76
C VAL A 195 11.72 -4.56 20.56
N ARG A 196 11.68 -5.07 19.35
CA ARG A 196 11.45 -4.22 18.15
C ARG A 196 10.11 -3.51 18.16
N PHE A 197 9.07 -4.20 18.64
CA PHE A 197 7.78 -3.54 18.80
C PHE A 197 7.85 -2.43 19.87
N ALA A 198 8.37 -2.71 21.05
CA ALA A 198 8.47 -1.75 22.15
C ALA A 198 9.29 -0.49 21.78
N GLU A 199 10.38 -0.66 21.02
CA GLU A 199 11.30 0.43 20.66
C GLU A 199 10.94 1.16 19.33
N ARG A 200 10.24 0.48 18.42
CA ARG A 200 10.05 0.97 17.05
C ARG A 200 8.64 0.76 16.48
N GLU A 201 7.73 0.19 17.26
CA GLU A 201 6.36 -0.16 16.83
C GLU A 201 6.31 -0.99 15.54
N ILE A 202 7.33 -1.82 15.29
CA ILE A 202 7.38 -2.73 14.15
C ILE A 202 6.47 -3.92 14.43
N GLY A 203 5.46 -4.14 13.57
CA GLY A 203 4.47 -5.20 13.73
C GLY A 203 5.10 -6.60 13.72
N PRO A 204 4.97 -7.37 14.81
CA PRO A 204 5.60 -8.67 14.94
C PRO A 204 4.94 -9.73 14.06
N SER A 205 5.73 -10.68 13.57
CA SER A 205 5.26 -11.89 12.90
C SER A 205 5.11 -13.09 13.86
N ASN A 206 5.69 -13.00 15.07
CA ASN A 206 5.50 -14.01 16.11
C ASN A 206 4.09 -13.92 16.67
N ILE A 207 3.35 -15.03 16.69
CA ILE A 207 1.93 -15.06 17.08
C ILE A 207 1.67 -14.70 18.54
N ASN A 208 2.62 -15.00 19.44
CA ASN A 208 2.47 -14.66 20.86
C ASN A 208 2.63 -13.16 21.06
N VAL A 209 3.66 -12.54 20.44
CA VAL A 209 3.89 -11.10 20.52
C VAL A 209 2.76 -10.34 19.80
N ALA A 210 2.35 -10.78 18.61
CA ALA A 210 1.26 -10.16 17.86
C ALA A 210 -0.09 -10.20 18.61
N GLY A 211 -0.32 -11.26 19.38
CA GLY A 211 -1.54 -11.42 20.19
C GLY A 211 -1.51 -10.71 21.54
N SER A 212 -0.41 -10.04 21.92
CA SER A 212 -0.36 -9.28 23.16
C SER A 212 -1.31 -8.07 23.14
N GLU A 213 -1.80 -7.65 24.30
CA GLU A 213 -2.68 -6.47 24.42
C GLU A 213 -1.97 -5.20 23.94
N GLU A 214 -0.68 -5.06 24.23
CA GLU A 214 0.12 -3.91 23.84
C GLU A 214 0.20 -3.77 22.31
N VAL A 215 0.44 -4.86 21.57
CA VAL A 215 0.49 -4.86 20.11
C VAL A 215 -0.89 -4.66 19.50
N SER A 216 -1.89 -5.40 19.97
CA SER A 216 -3.24 -5.40 19.39
C SER A 216 -3.99 -4.08 19.62
N SER A 217 -3.63 -3.31 20.66
CA SER A 217 -4.20 -1.98 20.93
C SER A 217 -3.46 -0.83 20.22
N ASN A 218 -2.31 -1.10 19.57
CA ASN A 218 -1.60 -0.08 18.82
C ASN A 218 -2.41 0.35 17.60
N THR A 219 -2.64 1.67 17.46
CA THR A 219 -3.50 2.25 16.42
C THR A 219 -3.09 1.85 15.01
N ALA A 220 -1.79 1.91 14.68
CA ALA A 220 -1.27 1.58 13.36
C ALA A 220 -1.38 0.08 13.07
N ILE A 221 -1.06 -0.77 14.06
CA ILE A 221 -1.14 -2.23 13.91
C ILE A 221 -2.60 -2.68 13.80
N ALA A 222 -3.52 -2.07 14.55
CA ALA A 222 -4.96 -2.38 14.45
C ALA A 222 -5.49 -2.04 13.05
N ALA A 223 -5.15 -0.87 12.49
CA ALA A 223 -5.53 -0.47 11.14
C ALA A 223 -4.93 -1.39 10.07
N LEU A 224 -3.65 -1.76 10.20
CA LEU A 224 -3.00 -2.72 9.31
C LEU A 224 -3.68 -4.10 9.38
N SER A 225 -4.04 -4.56 10.58
CA SER A 225 -4.77 -5.82 10.77
C SER A 225 -6.14 -5.79 10.11
N GLU A 226 -6.89 -4.70 10.24
CA GLU A 226 -8.17 -4.50 9.55
C GLU A 226 -8.00 -4.52 8.02
N GLN A 227 -6.97 -3.83 7.50
CA GLN A 227 -6.66 -3.79 6.08
C GLN A 227 -6.18 -5.14 5.53
N SER A 228 -5.59 -5.99 6.36
CA SER A 228 -5.03 -7.28 5.93
C SER A 228 -6.05 -8.22 5.29
N ALA A 229 -7.34 -8.08 5.64
CA ALA A 229 -8.43 -8.83 5.00
C ALA A 229 -8.57 -8.52 3.49
N TYR A 230 -8.01 -7.40 3.04
CA TYR A 230 -8.01 -6.92 1.65
C TYR A 230 -6.59 -6.86 1.08
N GLY A 231 -5.64 -7.50 1.77
CA GLY A 231 -4.24 -7.51 1.40
C GLY A 231 -3.92 -8.62 0.40
N VAL A 232 -3.08 -8.30 -0.59
CA VAL A 232 -2.57 -9.23 -1.60
C VAL A 232 -1.06 -9.32 -1.48
N VAL A 233 -0.51 -10.52 -1.52
CA VAL A 233 0.94 -10.69 -1.66
C VAL A 233 1.32 -10.34 -3.10
N GLN A 234 2.01 -9.22 -3.28
CA GLN A 234 2.44 -8.77 -4.60
C GLN A 234 3.62 -9.63 -5.08
N ILE A 235 3.35 -10.48 -6.07
CA ILE A 235 4.35 -11.32 -6.70
C ILE A 235 4.56 -10.82 -8.13
N VAL A 236 5.68 -10.13 -8.36
CA VAL A 236 5.98 -9.45 -9.62
C VAL A 236 7.45 -9.66 -10.01
N GLY A 237 7.75 -9.57 -11.30
CA GLY A 237 9.11 -9.59 -11.84
C GLY A 237 9.86 -8.28 -11.63
N GLY A 238 11.17 -8.32 -11.83
CA GLY A 238 12.03 -7.14 -11.62
C GLY A 238 11.72 -5.95 -12.54
N LYS A 239 11.14 -6.21 -13.71
CA LYS A 239 10.77 -5.17 -14.69
C LYS A 239 9.40 -4.51 -14.40
N TYR A 240 8.71 -4.89 -13.33
CA TYR A 240 7.40 -4.32 -12.94
C TYR A 240 7.48 -2.83 -12.53
N TRP A 241 8.52 -2.45 -11.82
CA TRP A 241 8.53 -1.20 -11.05
C TRP A 241 8.52 0.07 -11.92
N ASP A 242 9.34 0.13 -12.96
CA ASP A 242 9.44 1.32 -13.81
C ASP A 242 8.19 1.57 -14.66
N PRO A 243 7.60 0.57 -15.36
CA PRO A 243 6.32 0.76 -16.05
C PRO A 243 5.19 1.15 -15.10
N ALA A 244 5.08 0.52 -13.92
CA ALA A 244 4.05 0.83 -12.93
C ALA A 244 4.21 2.23 -12.34
N LYS A 245 5.45 2.70 -12.14
CA LYS A 245 5.76 4.07 -11.75
C LYS A 245 5.34 5.06 -12.84
N THR A 246 5.78 4.83 -14.09
CA THR A 246 5.45 5.69 -15.23
C THR A 246 3.95 5.83 -15.43
N PHE A 247 3.22 4.71 -15.32
CA PHE A 247 1.76 4.73 -15.36
C PHE A 247 1.16 5.58 -14.23
N GLY A 248 1.61 5.39 -12.99
CA GLY A 248 1.16 6.17 -11.85
C GLY A 248 1.47 7.67 -11.97
N GLU A 249 2.60 8.03 -12.58
CA GLU A 249 2.96 9.42 -12.91
C GLU A 249 1.99 10.04 -13.92
N LYS A 250 1.60 9.30 -14.97
CA LYS A 250 0.61 9.76 -15.95
C LYS A 250 -0.73 10.08 -15.27
N VAL A 251 -1.17 9.25 -14.32
CA VAL A 251 -2.39 9.48 -13.53
C VAL A 251 -2.23 10.70 -12.60
N ALA A 252 -1.17 10.73 -11.81
CA ALA A 252 -0.93 11.77 -10.80
C ALA A 252 -0.77 13.17 -11.39
N GLN A 253 -0.22 13.27 -12.60
CA GLN A 253 0.04 14.53 -13.31
C GLN A 253 -1.10 14.94 -14.25
N GLY A 254 -2.22 14.20 -14.29
CA GLY A 254 -3.36 14.50 -15.16
C GLY A 254 -3.05 14.41 -16.65
N GLN A 255 -2.08 13.58 -17.06
CA GLN A 255 -1.73 13.33 -18.45
C GLN A 255 -2.78 12.46 -19.17
N LEU A 256 -3.53 11.67 -18.40
CA LEU A 256 -4.69 10.92 -18.87
C LEU A 256 -5.97 11.70 -18.55
N LYS A 257 -7.02 11.53 -19.36
CA LYS A 257 -8.31 12.16 -19.17
C LYS A 257 -9.38 11.09 -18.96
N ALA A 258 -10.26 11.31 -17.99
CA ALA A 258 -11.28 10.33 -17.61
C ALA A 258 -12.32 10.05 -18.73
N ASP A 259 -12.51 10.98 -19.64
CA ASP A 259 -13.40 10.85 -20.80
C ASP A 259 -12.71 10.27 -22.06
N ASP A 260 -11.39 10.04 -22.03
CA ASP A 260 -10.61 9.41 -23.11
C ASP A 260 -10.34 7.93 -22.80
N GLU A 261 -11.37 7.09 -22.93
CA GLU A 261 -11.24 5.64 -22.69
C GLU A 261 -10.17 4.98 -23.56
N ALA A 262 -10.01 5.44 -24.81
CA ALA A 262 -9.01 4.89 -25.73
C ALA A 262 -7.58 5.25 -25.27
N GLY A 263 -7.35 6.47 -24.80
CA GLY A 263 -6.07 6.89 -24.22
C GLY A 263 -5.75 6.15 -22.92
N ILE A 264 -6.74 5.91 -22.06
CA ILE A 264 -6.58 5.10 -20.85
C ILE A 264 -6.23 3.65 -21.21
N GLN A 265 -6.96 3.04 -22.17
CA GLN A 265 -6.69 1.67 -22.61
C GLN A 265 -5.27 1.54 -23.17
N ALA A 266 -4.83 2.49 -23.99
CA ALA A 266 -3.48 2.49 -24.55
C ALA A 266 -2.40 2.59 -23.44
N ALA A 267 -2.65 3.38 -22.39
CA ALA A 267 -1.72 3.47 -21.24
C ALA A 267 -1.68 2.18 -20.42
N LEU A 268 -2.81 1.48 -20.29
CA LEU A 268 -2.85 0.16 -19.63
C LEU A 268 -2.16 -0.91 -20.46
N ASP A 269 -2.33 -0.90 -21.80
CA ASP A 269 -1.65 -1.82 -22.69
C ASP A 269 -0.13 -1.63 -22.66
N GLU A 270 0.34 -0.37 -22.67
CA GLU A 270 1.76 -0.02 -22.50
C GLU A 270 2.31 -0.52 -21.14
N LEU A 271 1.56 -0.36 -20.06
CA LEU A 271 1.93 -0.87 -18.73
C LEU A 271 2.07 -2.40 -18.76
N VAL A 272 1.05 -3.12 -19.26
CA VAL A 272 1.05 -4.60 -19.29
C VAL A 272 2.18 -5.12 -20.20
N GLU A 273 2.42 -4.50 -21.35
CA GLU A 273 3.54 -4.84 -22.24
C GLU A 273 4.88 -4.61 -21.53
N GLY A 274 5.05 -3.48 -20.85
CA GLY A 274 6.28 -3.14 -20.15
C GLY A 274 6.64 -4.09 -19.00
N VAL A 275 5.65 -4.60 -18.27
CA VAL A 275 5.90 -5.55 -17.16
C VAL A 275 6.06 -6.99 -17.63
N SER A 276 5.61 -7.31 -18.85
CA SER A 276 5.68 -8.64 -19.44
C SER A 276 7.05 -8.97 -20.05
N VAL A 277 8.04 -8.07 -19.89
CA VAL A 277 9.41 -8.28 -20.36
C VAL A 277 10.12 -9.24 -19.40
N PRO A 278 10.77 -10.32 -19.89
CA PRO A 278 11.55 -11.25 -19.06
C PRO A 278 12.67 -10.53 -18.29
N ALA A 279 13.01 -11.06 -17.11
CA ALA A 279 14.22 -10.65 -16.41
C ALA A 279 15.45 -11.12 -17.21
N GLU A 280 16.41 -10.22 -17.42
CA GLU A 280 17.70 -10.58 -18.04
C GLU A 280 18.56 -11.45 -17.14
#